data_598c10b48d428c716423150850966195
#
_entry.id   598c10b48d428c716423150850966195
#
_cell.length_a   1.000
_cell.length_b   1.000
_cell.length_c   1.000
_cell.angle_alpha   90.00
_cell.angle_beta   90.00
_cell.angle_gamma   90.00
#
_symmetry.space_group_name_H-M   'P 1'
#
loop_
_entity.id
_entity.type
_entity.pdbx_description
1 polymer ?
#
loop_
_entity_poly.entity_id
_entity_poly.type
_entity_poly.pdbx_seq_one_letter_code
_entity_poly.pdbx_strand_id
1 'polypeptide(L)'
;MVKASCGGSSVGVYIVHTQEAYEEALKEAFTYDDVVVLEQYIKGREFSVGVVDGVAYPIIEIAPLQGFYDYKNKYQAGSTIETCPAELSETDTAKMQEYAVKAFHALQLENYARMDFMMNEDHSMYCLEANTLPGMTPTSLLPQEAAVLGIDYAQLCEKLIEISMRKYQK
;
A
#
# COMPACT_ATOMS: atom_id res chain seq x y z
N MET A 1 -7.04 -11.35 -10.85
CA MET A 1 -7.45 -9.94 -10.62
C MET A 1 -7.56 -9.21 -11.95
N VAL A 2 -8.60 -8.42 -12.13
CA VAL A 2 -8.76 -7.48 -13.26
C VAL A 2 -8.79 -6.09 -12.65
N LYS A 3 -8.01 -5.16 -13.18
CA LYS A 3 -7.88 -3.79 -12.63
C LYS A 3 -7.88 -2.78 -13.77
N ALA A 4 -8.61 -1.66 -13.61
CA ALA A 4 -8.39 -0.48 -14.43
C ALA A 4 -6.98 0.08 -14.11
N SER A 5 -6.20 0.46 -15.14
CA SER A 5 -4.79 0.85 -14.98
C SER A 5 -4.62 2.15 -14.18
N CYS A 6 -5.48 3.13 -14.41
CA CYS A 6 -5.44 4.45 -13.75
C CYS A 6 -6.50 4.60 -12.65
N GLY A 7 -7.03 3.50 -12.12
CA GLY A 7 -7.95 3.50 -11.00
C GLY A 7 -7.27 3.80 -9.67
N GLY A 8 -8.06 4.25 -8.69
CA GLY A 8 -7.62 4.44 -7.32
C GLY A 8 -8.64 3.87 -6.33
N SER A 9 -8.23 3.67 -5.06
CA SER A 9 -9.12 3.22 -3.98
C SER A 9 -9.93 1.97 -4.31
N SER A 10 -9.33 1.02 -5.04
CA SER A 10 -9.95 -0.24 -5.49
C SER A 10 -11.17 -0.08 -6.42
N VAL A 11 -11.41 1.11 -6.98
CA VAL A 11 -12.43 1.32 -8.01
C VAL A 11 -11.94 0.67 -9.30
N GLY A 12 -12.81 -0.12 -9.96
CA GLY A 12 -12.43 -0.87 -11.17
C GLY A 12 -11.51 -2.06 -10.92
N VAL A 13 -11.50 -2.60 -9.68
CA VAL A 13 -10.73 -3.79 -9.28
C VAL A 13 -11.68 -4.95 -9.00
N TYR A 14 -11.45 -6.08 -9.67
CA TYR A 14 -12.30 -7.25 -9.60
C TYR A 14 -11.52 -8.52 -9.30
N ILE A 15 -12.01 -9.30 -8.33
CA ILE A 15 -11.55 -10.67 -8.10
C ILE A 15 -12.42 -11.60 -8.94
N VAL A 16 -11.83 -12.35 -9.85
CA VAL A 16 -12.55 -13.23 -10.77
C VAL A 16 -12.10 -14.67 -10.61
N HIS A 17 -13.05 -15.59 -10.59
CA HIS A 17 -12.82 -17.03 -10.42
C HIS A 17 -13.37 -17.88 -11.57
N THR A 18 -14.19 -17.30 -12.47
CA THR A 18 -14.75 -17.98 -13.63
C THR A 18 -14.51 -17.17 -14.89
N GLN A 19 -14.64 -17.83 -16.05
CA GLN A 19 -14.49 -17.19 -17.35
C GLN A 19 -15.56 -16.10 -17.57
N GLU A 20 -16.78 -16.36 -17.16
CA GLU A 20 -17.90 -15.42 -17.30
C GLU A 20 -17.67 -14.16 -16.46
N ALA A 21 -17.27 -14.34 -15.18
CA ALA A 21 -16.92 -13.23 -14.29
C ALA A 21 -15.72 -12.44 -14.82
N TYR A 22 -14.75 -13.09 -15.44
CA TYR A 22 -13.61 -12.43 -16.07
C TYR A 22 -14.03 -11.55 -17.24
N GLU A 23 -14.90 -12.04 -18.14
CA GLU A 23 -15.39 -11.28 -19.28
C GLU A 23 -16.23 -10.08 -18.87
N GLU A 24 -17.05 -10.22 -17.80
CA GLU A 24 -17.81 -9.13 -17.23
C GLU A 24 -16.90 -8.08 -16.59
N ALA A 25 -15.94 -8.51 -15.76
CA ALA A 25 -14.96 -7.64 -15.12
C ALA A 25 -14.12 -6.86 -16.14
N LEU A 26 -13.75 -7.48 -17.27
CA LEU A 26 -13.06 -6.76 -18.35
C LEU A 26 -13.92 -5.65 -18.95
N LYS A 27 -15.18 -5.94 -19.24
CA LYS A 27 -16.10 -4.93 -19.79
C LYS A 27 -16.26 -3.76 -18.82
N GLU A 28 -16.43 -4.06 -17.54
CA GLU A 28 -16.55 -3.01 -16.52
C GLU A 28 -15.26 -2.23 -16.33
N ALA A 29 -14.08 -2.89 -16.26
CA ALA A 29 -12.79 -2.23 -16.10
C ALA A 29 -12.51 -1.24 -17.26
N PHE A 30 -12.87 -1.61 -18.50
CA PHE A 30 -12.76 -0.74 -19.67
C PHE A 30 -13.74 0.46 -19.65
N THR A 31 -14.70 0.53 -18.74
CA THR A 31 -15.49 1.75 -18.54
C THR A 31 -14.73 2.82 -17.75
N TYR A 32 -13.69 2.44 -17.03
CA TYR A 32 -12.86 3.34 -16.21
C TYR A 32 -11.57 3.77 -16.92
N ASP A 33 -11.01 2.90 -17.78
CA ASP A 33 -9.72 3.16 -18.43
C ASP A 33 -9.61 2.37 -19.74
N ASP A 34 -8.84 2.89 -20.69
CA ASP A 34 -8.51 2.21 -21.96
C ASP A 34 -7.47 1.08 -21.78
N VAL A 35 -6.83 1.00 -20.63
CA VAL A 35 -5.84 -0.03 -20.28
C VAL A 35 -6.30 -0.81 -19.05
N VAL A 36 -6.24 -2.13 -19.15
CA VAL A 36 -6.58 -3.04 -18.05
C VAL A 36 -5.36 -3.87 -17.67
N VAL A 37 -5.08 -3.97 -16.38
CA VAL A 37 -4.02 -4.79 -15.82
C VAL A 37 -4.61 -6.12 -15.33
N LEU A 38 -4.00 -7.21 -15.75
CA LEU A 38 -4.35 -8.57 -15.30
C LEU A 38 -3.24 -9.09 -14.39
N GLU A 39 -3.62 -9.46 -13.17
CA GLU A 39 -2.68 -9.96 -12.17
C GLU A 39 -3.15 -11.28 -11.57
N GLN A 40 -2.19 -12.08 -11.11
CA GLN A 40 -2.50 -13.23 -10.28
C GLN A 40 -3.16 -12.75 -8.98
N TYR A 41 -4.27 -13.42 -8.60
CA TYR A 41 -4.84 -13.19 -7.26
C TYR A 41 -3.93 -13.82 -6.20
N ILE A 42 -3.48 -13.02 -5.26
CA ILE A 42 -2.71 -13.47 -4.11
C ILE A 42 -3.63 -13.48 -2.89
N LYS A 43 -3.94 -14.69 -2.41
CA LYS A 43 -4.66 -14.85 -1.14
C LYS A 43 -3.68 -14.73 0.01
N GLY A 44 -3.94 -13.83 0.95
CA GLY A 44 -3.04 -13.63 2.08
C GLY A 44 -3.39 -12.42 2.93
N ARG A 45 -2.39 -11.96 3.70
CA ARG A 45 -2.45 -10.79 4.56
C ARG A 45 -1.96 -9.58 3.79
N GLU A 46 -2.59 -8.42 4.00
CA GLU A 46 -2.23 -7.16 3.37
C GLU A 46 -1.43 -6.28 4.33
N PHE A 47 -0.36 -5.66 3.81
CA PHE A 47 0.55 -4.83 4.58
C PHE A 47 0.90 -3.56 3.84
N SER A 48 1.27 -2.55 4.60
CA SER A 48 1.81 -1.31 4.08
C SER A 48 3.11 -0.95 4.78
N VAL A 49 4.06 -0.38 4.03
CA VAL A 49 5.36 0.04 4.53
C VAL A 49 5.71 1.41 3.97
N GLY A 50 5.77 2.41 4.84
CA GLY A 50 6.30 3.72 4.48
C GLY A 50 7.82 3.65 4.27
N VAL A 51 8.29 4.28 3.20
CA VAL A 51 9.73 4.52 3.00
C VAL A 51 9.92 6.03 2.99
N VAL A 52 10.69 6.55 3.94
CA VAL A 52 10.95 7.97 4.10
C VAL A 52 12.45 8.21 4.09
N ASP A 53 12.93 9.02 3.15
CA ASP A 53 14.37 9.30 2.96
C ASP A 53 15.21 8.00 2.79
N GLY A 54 14.64 7.01 2.07
CA GLY A 54 15.27 5.71 1.82
C GLY A 54 15.23 4.74 3.02
N VAL A 55 14.56 5.09 4.12
CA VAL A 55 14.44 4.25 5.32
C VAL A 55 13.03 3.72 5.44
N ALA A 56 12.89 2.38 5.57
CA ALA A 56 11.59 1.75 5.82
C ALA A 56 11.11 2.04 7.25
N TYR A 57 9.83 2.40 7.37
CA TYR A 57 9.13 2.59 8.64
C TYR A 57 8.58 1.25 9.16
N PRO A 58 8.05 1.20 10.40
CA PRO A 58 7.35 0.03 10.90
C PRO A 58 6.21 -0.39 9.97
N ILE A 59 6.07 -1.70 9.78
CA ILE A 59 5.04 -2.27 8.92
C ILE A 59 3.68 -2.14 9.60
N ILE A 60 2.65 -1.78 8.84
CA ILE A 60 1.26 -1.81 9.28
C ILE A 60 0.51 -2.92 8.55
N GLU A 61 -0.20 -3.76 9.28
CA GLU A 61 -1.12 -4.75 8.73
C GLU A 61 -2.50 -4.16 8.56
N ILE A 62 -3.14 -4.47 7.43
CA ILE A 62 -4.47 -4.01 7.06
C ILE A 62 -5.37 -5.23 6.96
N ALA A 63 -6.25 -5.43 7.95
CA ALA A 63 -7.15 -6.56 8.02
C ALA A 63 -8.61 -6.08 7.90
N PRO A 64 -9.24 -6.17 6.71
CA PRO A 64 -10.65 -5.86 6.56
C PRO A 64 -11.49 -6.85 7.38
N LEU A 65 -12.49 -6.36 8.12
CA LEU A 65 -13.37 -7.20 8.94
C LEU A 65 -14.28 -8.10 8.10
N GLN A 66 -14.57 -7.69 6.87
CA GLN A 66 -15.37 -8.46 5.91
C GLN A 66 -14.86 -8.26 4.49
N GLY A 67 -14.69 -9.37 3.77
CA GLY A 67 -14.39 -9.35 2.34
C GLY A 67 -12.97 -8.91 2.00
N PHE A 68 -12.85 -8.03 1.04
CA PHE A 68 -11.60 -7.50 0.48
C PHE A 68 -11.42 -6.03 0.89
N TYR A 69 -10.19 -5.52 0.91
CA TYR A 69 -9.90 -4.12 1.22
C TYR A 69 -10.32 -3.21 0.04
N ASP A 70 -11.63 -3.13 -0.19
CA ASP A 70 -12.27 -2.32 -1.21
C ASP A 70 -12.48 -0.87 -0.76
N TYR A 71 -13.08 -0.07 -1.63
CA TYR A 71 -13.40 1.34 -1.35
C TYR A 71 -14.19 1.53 -0.05
N LYS A 72 -15.18 0.66 0.20
CA LYS A 72 -16.02 0.74 1.40
C LYS A 72 -15.19 0.46 2.67
N ASN A 73 -14.35 -0.57 2.64
CA ASN A 73 -13.49 -0.94 3.75
C ASN A 73 -12.36 0.08 4.00
N LYS A 74 -11.94 0.82 2.98
CA LYS A 74 -10.94 1.89 3.11
C LYS A 74 -11.44 3.15 3.83
N TYR A 75 -12.71 3.50 3.67
CA TYR A 75 -13.23 4.80 4.12
C TYR A 75 -14.35 4.70 5.16
N GLN A 76 -14.90 3.54 5.42
CA GLN A 76 -15.90 3.35 6.47
C GLN A 76 -15.19 3.08 7.80
N ALA A 77 -15.33 3.98 8.74
CA ALA A 77 -14.77 3.83 10.09
C ALA A 77 -15.18 2.49 10.72
N GLY A 78 -14.22 1.72 11.23
CA GLY A 78 -14.44 0.44 11.87
C GLY A 78 -14.68 -0.74 10.93
N SER A 79 -14.44 -0.62 9.62
CA SER A 79 -14.52 -1.73 8.67
C SER A 79 -13.21 -2.48 8.46
N THR A 80 -12.12 -1.91 8.94
CA THR A 80 -10.75 -2.46 8.84
C THR A 80 -10.05 -2.35 10.18
N ILE A 81 -9.29 -3.37 10.56
CA ILE A 81 -8.36 -3.33 11.69
C ILE A 81 -6.98 -3.03 11.11
N GLU A 82 -6.36 -1.99 11.63
CA GLU A 82 -4.99 -1.59 11.29
C GLU A 82 -4.11 -1.84 12.51
N THR A 83 -3.10 -2.69 12.36
CA THR A 83 -2.17 -3.06 13.43
C THR A 83 -0.77 -2.59 13.11
N CYS A 84 -0.24 -1.64 13.89
CA CYS A 84 1.11 -1.10 13.73
C CYS A 84 1.86 -1.08 15.08
N PRO A 85 3.04 -1.72 15.23
CA PRO A 85 3.66 -2.56 14.21
C PRO A 85 2.88 -3.86 13.95
N ALA A 86 2.96 -4.37 12.72
CA ALA A 86 2.31 -5.61 12.33
C ALA A 86 2.88 -6.80 13.10
N GLU A 87 2.03 -7.78 13.42
CA GLU A 87 2.45 -9.03 14.06
C GLU A 87 3.10 -9.97 13.04
N LEU A 88 4.40 -9.79 12.84
CA LEU A 88 5.25 -10.57 11.95
C LEU A 88 6.47 -11.13 12.70
N SER A 89 7.08 -12.19 12.16
CA SER A 89 8.38 -12.63 12.60
C SER A 89 9.45 -11.55 12.32
N GLU A 90 10.54 -11.53 13.09
CA GLU A 90 11.67 -10.61 12.83
C GLU A 90 12.20 -10.78 11.41
N THR A 91 12.25 -12.03 10.92
CA THR A 91 12.72 -12.36 9.57
C THR A 91 11.80 -11.78 8.51
N ASP A 92 10.47 -11.94 8.66
CA ASP A 92 9.50 -11.42 7.68
C ASP A 92 9.47 -9.89 7.72
N THR A 93 9.55 -9.31 8.90
CA THR A 93 9.63 -7.85 9.09
C THR A 93 10.85 -7.29 8.33
N ALA A 94 12.04 -7.81 8.60
CA ALA A 94 13.26 -7.34 7.94
C ALA A 94 13.21 -7.52 6.42
N LYS A 95 12.68 -8.67 5.95
CA LYS A 95 12.56 -8.98 4.52
C LYS A 95 11.57 -8.03 3.82
N MET A 96 10.40 -7.77 4.40
CA MET A 96 9.41 -6.87 3.81
C MET A 96 9.92 -5.43 3.77
N GLN A 97 10.57 -4.96 4.83
CA GLN A 97 11.21 -3.65 4.86
C GLN A 97 12.32 -3.53 3.80
N GLU A 98 13.16 -4.56 3.65
CA GLU A 98 14.17 -4.60 2.58
C GLU A 98 13.52 -4.52 1.19
N TYR A 99 12.41 -5.25 0.96
CA TYR A 99 11.71 -5.21 -0.31
C TYR A 99 11.06 -3.85 -0.57
N ALA A 100 10.52 -3.19 0.44
CA ALA A 100 9.99 -1.85 0.33
C ALA A 100 11.06 -0.84 -0.12
N VAL A 101 12.24 -0.88 0.51
CA VAL A 101 13.38 -0.02 0.13
C VAL A 101 13.89 -0.35 -1.28
N LYS A 102 13.97 -1.64 -1.64
CA LYS A 102 14.36 -2.07 -3.00
C LYS A 102 13.37 -1.57 -4.06
N ALA A 103 12.07 -1.70 -3.81
CA ALA A 103 11.04 -1.20 -4.71
C ALA A 103 11.11 0.33 -4.86
N PHE A 104 11.30 1.06 -3.74
CA PHE A 104 11.49 2.51 -3.73
C PHE A 104 12.63 2.93 -4.66
N HIS A 105 13.79 2.30 -4.54
CA HIS A 105 14.95 2.63 -5.39
C HIS A 105 14.79 2.16 -6.84
N ALA A 106 14.21 0.97 -7.07
CA ALA A 106 13.98 0.45 -8.41
C ALA A 106 13.04 1.34 -9.24
N LEU A 107 12.07 1.96 -8.58
CA LEU A 107 11.14 2.93 -9.17
C LEU A 107 11.72 4.35 -9.22
N GLN A 108 12.96 4.55 -8.77
CA GLN A 108 13.63 5.86 -8.72
C GLN A 108 12.83 6.90 -7.93
N LEU A 109 12.15 6.46 -6.87
CA LEU A 109 11.39 7.35 -6.02
C LEU A 109 12.32 8.18 -5.14
N GLU A 110 11.89 9.39 -4.83
CA GLU A 110 12.59 10.32 -3.96
C GLU A 110 11.70 10.71 -2.77
N ASN A 111 12.32 11.18 -1.70
CA ASN A 111 11.70 11.72 -0.51
C ASN A 111 10.92 10.68 0.30
N TYR A 112 9.71 10.32 -0.12
CA TYR A 112 8.89 9.34 0.57
C TYR A 112 7.88 8.68 -0.36
N ALA A 113 7.49 7.48 -0.01
CA ALA A 113 6.37 6.75 -0.63
C ALA A 113 5.88 5.67 0.35
N ARG A 114 4.70 5.13 0.07
CA ARG A 114 4.15 3.98 0.77
C ARG A 114 4.09 2.80 -0.20
N MET A 115 4.66 1.67 0.20
CA MET A 115 4.67 0.42 -0.55
C MET A 115 3.62 -0.52 0.03
N ASP A 116 2.70 -1.01 -0.80
CA ASP A 116 1.65 -1.92 -0.37
C ASP A 116 1.98 -3.34 -0.81
N PHE A 117 1.80 -4.31 0.09
CA PHE A 117 2.19 -5.71 -0.09
C PHE A 117 1.06 -6.68 0.22
N MET A 118 1.05 -7.81 -0.49
CA MET A 118 0.39 -9.02 -0.05
C MET A 118 1.44 -10.05 0.38
N MET A 119 1.16 -10.79 1.45
CA MET A 119 1.96 -11.95 1.86
C MET A 119 1.05 -13.18 1.95
N ASN A 120 1.40 -14.24 1.21
CA ASN A 120 0.65 -15.49 1.21
C ASN A 120 1.01 -16.38 2.42
N GLU A 121 0.36 -17.55 2.52
CA GLU A 121 0.58 -18.51 3.62
C GLU A 121 2.01 -19.11 3.61
N ASP A 122 2.70 -19.10 2.46
CA ASP A 122 4.10 -19.56 2.32
C ASP A 122 5.12 -18.45 2.66
N HIS A 123 4.67 -17.33 3.23
CA HIS A 123 5.51 -16.14 3.51
C HIS A 123 6.16 -15.53 2.24
N SER A 124 5.61 -15.82 1.06
CA SER A 124 6.01 -15.12 -0.17
C SER A 124 5.34 -13.75 -0.21
N MET A 125 6.14 -12.72 -0.49
CA MET A 125 5.72 -11.32 -0.45
C MET A 125 5.66 -10.75 -1.87
N TYR A 126 4.59 -10.02 -2.15
CA TYR A 126 4.31 -9.41 -3.44
C TYR A 126 4.04 -7.93 -3.25
N CYS A 127 4.90 -7.07 -3.81
CA CYS A 127 4.66 -5.64 -3.83
C CYS A 127 3.59 -5.35 -4.88
N LEU A 128 2.50 -4.73 -4.46
CA LEU A 128 1.35 -4.43 -5.31
C LEU A 128 1.51 -3.09 -6.01
N GLU A 129 1.85 -2.07 -5.26
CA GLU A 129 1.93 -0.69 -5.73
C GLU A 129 2.81 0.19 -4.84
N ALA A 130 3.20 1.34 -5.40
CA ALA A 130 3.88 2.40 -4.69
C ALA A 130 3.03 3.67 -4.73
N ASN A 131 2.65 4.17 -3.56
CA ASN A 131 1.86 5.39 -3.40
C ASN A 131 2.79 6.56 -3.10
N THR A 132 3.02 7.44 -4.08
CA THR A 132 3.92 8.60 -3.96
C THR A 132 3.27 9.82 -3.27
N LEU A 133 1.94 9.82 -3.14
CA LEU A 133 1.18 10.78 -2.35
C LEU A 133 0.22 10.02 -1.43
N PRO A 134 0.76 9.28 -0.42
CA PRO A 134 -0.09 8.54 0.50
C PRO A 134 -0.96 9.48 1.32
N GLY A 135 -2.07 8.96 1.82
CA GLY A 135 -2.96 9.72 2.70
C GLY A 135 -2.19 10.32 3.88
N MET A 136 -2.46 11.60 4.16
CA MET A 136 -1.80 12.39 5.20
C MET A 136 -2.84 13.03 6.13
N THR A 137 -3.73 12.20 6.68
CA THR A 137 -4.53 12.56 7.85
C THR A 137 -3.90 11.92 9.10
N PRO A 138 -4.19 12.39 10.32
CA PRO A 138 -3.64 11.77 11.54
C PRO A 138 -3.92 10.27 11.67
N THR A 139 -4.96 9.77 11.01
CA THR A 139 -5.36 8.35 11.01
C THR A 139 -4.91 7.60 9.75
N SER A 140 -4.16 8.22 8.85
CA SER A 140 -3.62 7.54 7.67
C SER A 140 -2.45 6.62 8.05
N LEU A 141 -2.16 5.63 7.20
CA LEU A 141 -1.18 4.57 7.48
C LEU A 141 0.22 5.12 7.78
N LEU A 142 0.78 5.98 6.91
CA LEU A 142 2.12 6.54 7.11
C LEU A 142 2.28 7.34 8.41
N PRO A 143 1.33 8.21 8.84
CA PRO A 143 1.34 8.82 10.17
C PRO A 143 1.28 7.81 11.33
N GLN A 144 0.54 6.71 11.20
CA GLN A 144 0.51 5.66 12.21
C GLN A 144 1.87 4.96 12.33
N GLU A 145 2.50 4.61 11.20
CA GLU A 145 3.85 4.05 11.17
C GLU A 145 4.87 5.00 11.82
N ALA A 146 4.78 6.30 11.53
CA ALA A 146 5.64 7.33 12.15
C ALA A 146 5.45 7.43 13.67
N ALA A 147 4.22 7.33 14.15
CA ALA A 147 3.90 7.38 15.57
C ALA A 147 4.55 6.25 16.37
N VAL A 148 4.71 5.04 15.79
CA VAL A 148 5.45 3.93 16.41
C VAL A 148 6.92 4.28 16.64
N LEU A 149 7.49 5.15 15.78
CA LEU A 149 8.86 5.67 15.94
C LEU A 149 8.95 6.87 16.90
N GLY A 150 7.85 7.27 17.53
CA GLY A 150 7.77 8.46 18.37
C GLY A 150 7.74 9.77 17.60
N ILE A 151 7.47 9.74 16.30
CA ILE A 151 7.34 10.92 15.43
C ILE A 151 5.86 11.27 15.36
N ASP A 152 5.47 12.39 15.94
CA ASP A 152 4.10 12.85 15.87
C ASP A 152 3.73 13.39 14.46
N TYR A 153 2.44 13.64 14.24
CA TYR A 153 1.95 14.07 12.93
C TYR A 153 2.59 15.38 12.44
N ALA A 154 2.79 16.35 13.32
CA ALA A 154 3.41 17.63 12.96
C ALA A 154 4.89 17.45 12.61
N GLN A 155 5.63 16.67 13.40
CA GLN A 155 7.02 16.31 13.15
C GLN A 155 7.18 15.54 11.83
N LEU A 156 6.25 14.63 11.52
CA LEU A 156 6.25 13.93 10.23
C LEU A 156 6.09 14.93 9.09
N CYS A 157 5.11 15.82 9.16
CA CYS A 157 4.89 16.84 8.13
C CYS A 157 6.14 17.72 7.92
N GLU A 158 6.76 18.20 9.00
CA GLU A 158 7.99 19.00 8.94
C GLU A 158 9.11 18.19 8.27
N LYS A 159 9.32 16.94 8.68
CA LYS A 159 10.34 16.06 8.10
C LYS A 159 10.13 15.85 6.59
N LEU A 160 8.89 15.60 6.16
CA LEU A 160 8.58 15.42 4.74
C LEU A 160 8.83 16.69 3.92
N ILE A 161 8.53 17.86 4.48
CA ILE A 161 8.86 19.14 3.86
C ILE A 161 10.38 19.33 3.75
N GLU A 162 11.12 19.11 4.84
CA GLU A 162 12.57 19.26 4.86
C GLU A 162 13.27 18.39 3.81
N ILE A 163 12.96 17.10 3.76
CA ILE A 163 13.55 16.20 2.76
C ILE A 163 13.16 16.58 1.34
N SER A 164 11.93 17.05 1.11
CA SER A 164 11.46 17.47 -0.19
C SER A 164 12.10 18.77 -0.67
N MET A 165 12.51 19.64 0.24
CA MET A 165 13.17 20.91 -0.07
C MET A 165 14.65 20.74 -0.47
N ARG A 166 15.28 19.60 -0.17
CA ARG A 166 16.71 19.36 -0.50
C ARG A 166 17.01 19.50 -1.98
N LYS A 167 16.08 19.12 -2.85
CA LYS A 167 16.25 19.25 -4.32
C LYS A 167 16.36 20.71 -4.81
N TYR A 168 15.90 21.68 -4.02
CA TYR A 168 15.95 23.12 -4.35
C TYR A 168 17.16 23.84 -3.73
N GLN A 169 17.97 23.13 -2.94
CA GLN A 169 19.16 23.68 -2.27
C GLN A 169 20.46 23.43 -3.04
N LYS A 170 20.34 22.98 -4.29
CA LYS A 170 21.49 22.73 -5.20
C LYS A 170 21.86 24.00 -5.96
#